data_ba711749fc11702c25cbfb1f1778c2be
#
_entry.id   ba711749fc11702c25cbfb1f1778c2be
#
_cell.length_a   1.000
_cell.length_b   1.000
_cell.length_c   1.000
_cell.angle_alpha   90.00
_cell.angle_beta   90.00
_cell.angle_gamma   90.00
#
_symmetry.space_group_name_H-M   'P 1'
#
loop_
_entity.id
_entity.type
_entity.pdbx_description
1 polymer ?
#
loop_
_entity_poly.entity_id
_entity_poly.type
_entity_poly.pdbx_seq_one_letter_code
_entity_poly.pdbx_strand_id
1 'polypeptide(L)'
;MTHAATLDHRIEDARILVLERTFAATPERVFAAFTQAEHLRHWWGPRGWELTHCTVDLRPGGRWHYCMTCTDPAQGDFHGMQSWGLGVYEHIEAPTRLTYTDYFSDEQGAVNDQMPATLADLTFEAVPGGTRVTSRSTYVRPEDLQAVMDMGMLQGITETWDRLAEHLA
;
A
#
# COMPACT_ATOMS: atom_id res chain seq x y z
N MET A 1 -22.11 -19.22 2.11
CA MET A 1 -21.78 -17.79 2.25
C MET A 1 -20.29 -17.64 2.56
N THR A 2 -19.53 -17.11 1.64
CA THR A 2 -18.14 -16.79 1.90
C THR A 2 -18.08 -15.48 2.66
N HIS A 3 -17.60 -15.53 3.88
CA HIS A 3 -17.29 -14.30 4.59
C HIS A 3 -16.10 -13.64 3.87
N ALA A 4 -16.26 -12.39 3.49
CA ALA A 4 -15.12 -11.61 3.02
C ALA A 4 -14.07 -11.60 4.13
N ALA A 5 -12.85 -12.02 3.80
CA ALA A 5 -11.75 -11.97 4.73
C ALA A 5 -11.54 -10.52 5.16
N THR A 6 -11.44 -10.28 6.45
CA THR A 6 -11.20 -8.95 7.00
C THR A 6 -9.71 -8.70 7.15
N LEU A 7 -9.32 -7.43 7.14
CA LEU A 7 -7.96 -7.02 7.42
C LEU A 7 -7.67 -7.17 8.91
N ASP A 8 -6.71 -8.01 9.25
CA ASP A 8 -6.18 -8.12 10.61
C ASP A 8 -4.97 -7.21 10.75
N HIS A 9 -4.81 -6.61 11.92
CA HIS A 9 -3.67 -5.76 12.20
C HIS A 9 -3.14 -5.98 13.61
N ARG A 10 -1.82 -5.77 13.79
CA ARG A 10 -1.16 -5.73 15.08
C ARG A 10 0.06 -4.82 15.01
N ILE A 11 0.50 -4.34 16.14
CA ILE A 11 1.72 -3.53 16.27
C ILE A 11 2.74 -4.32 17.08
N GLU A 12 3.96 -4.44 16.54
CA GLU A 12 5.08 -5.10 17.20
C GLU A 12 6.17 -4.05 17.50
N ASP A 13 6.80 -4.16 18.67
CA ASP A 13 7.90 -3.29 19.12
C ASP A 13 7.58 -1.79 19.00
N ALA A 14 6.31 -1.43 19.11
CA ALA A 14 5.78 -0.06 19.01
C ALA A 14 6.06 0.66 17.68
N ARG A 15 6.72 0.04 16.71
CA ARG A 15 7.10 0.68 15.44
C ARG A 15 6.92 -0.16 14.19
N ILE A 16 6.40 -1.38 14.33
CA ILE A 16 6.13 -2.28 13.20
C ILE A 16 4.63 -2.51 13.12
N LEU A 17 4.01 -2.07 12.04
CA LEU A 17 2.60 -2.37 11.78
C LEU A 17 2.53 -3.61 10.89
N VAL A 18 1.86 -4.64 11.38
CA VAL A 18 1.64 -5.88 10.63
C VAL A 18 0.18 -5.93 10.19
N LEU A 19 -0.01 -6.07 8.89
CA LEU A 19 -1.33 -6.23 8.27
C LEU A 19 -1.39 -7.59 7.60
N GLU A 20 -2.53 -8.26 7.72
CA GLU A 20 -2.72 -9.58 7.14
C GLU A 20 -4.13 -9.74 6.60
N ARG A 21 -4.26 -10.27 5.39
CA ARG A 21 -5.54 -10.56 4.77
C ARG A 21 -5.38 -11.62 3.69
N THR A 22 -6.37 -12.49 3.53
CA THR A 22 -6.43 -13.47 2.45
C THR A 22 -7.31 -12.93 1.33
N PHE A 23 -6.77 -12.98 0.11
CA PHE A 23 -7.49 -12.59 -1.12
C PHE A 23 -7.81 -13.83 -1.94
N ALA A 24 -9.00 -13.87 -2.55
CA ALA A 24 -9.47 -15.00 -3.36
C ALA A 24 -8.87 -14.96 -4.78
N ALA A 25 -7.55 -15.04 -4.87
CA ALA A 25 -6.80 -15.02 -6.13
C ALA A 25 -5.47 -15.74 -5.92
N THR A 26 -4.85 -16.18 -7.02
CA THR A 26 -3.53 -16.85 -6.96
C THR A 26 -2.42 -15.87 -6.54
N PRO A 27 -1.30 -16.36 -5.97
CA PRO A 27 -0.17 -15.49 -5.65
C PRO A 27 0.32 -14.67 -6.85
N GLU A 28 0.32 -15.24 -8.04
CA GLU A 28 0.74 -14.55 -9.26
C GLU A 28 -0.17 -13.37 -9.57
N ARG A 29 -1.47 -13.53 -9.44
CA ARG A 29 -2.44 -12.45 -9.66
C ARG A 29 -2.34 -11.37 -8.60
N VAL A 30 -2.20 -11.77 -7.34
CA VAL A 30 -2.07 -10.80 -6.24
C VAL A 30 -0.76 -10.03 -6.35
N PHE A 31 0.34 -10.71 -6.64
CA PHE A 31 1.64 -10.06 -6.84
C PHE A 31 1.60 -9.08 -8.01
N ALA A 32 0.98 -9.45 -9.12
CA ALA A 32 0.79 -8.55 -10.27
C ALA A 32 0.00 -7.29 -9.88
N ALA A 33 -1.04 -7.45 -9.06
CA ALA A 33 -1.84 -6.32 -8.59
C ALA A 33 -1.03 -5.32 -7.76
N PHE A 34 -0.02 -5.78 -7.03
CA PHE A 34 0.86 -4.94 -6.22
C PHE A 34 2.02 -4.31 -7.02
N THR A 35 2.32 -4.79 -8.22
CA THR A 35 3.55 -4.43 -8.92
C THR A 35 3.36 -3.82 -10.30
N GLN A 36 2.16 -3.90 -10.87
CA GLN A 36 1.88 -3.36 -12.20
C GLN A 36 1.06 -2.08 -12.11
N ALA A 37 1.51 -1.03 -12.79
CA ALA A 37 0.86 0.29 -12.76
C ALA A 37 -0.61 0.22 -13.17
N GLU A 38 -0.94 -0.56 -14.19
CA GLU A 38 -2.31 -0.73 -14.67
C GLU A 38 -3.25 -1.34 -13.64
N HIS A 39 -2.73 -2.24 -12.77
CA HIS A 39 -3.50 -2.79 -11.66
C HIS A 39 -3.59 -1.79 -10.50
N LEU A 40 -2.47 -1.18 -10.11
CA LEU A 40 -2.41 -0.23 -9.00
C LEU A 40 -3.40 0.93 -9.17
N ARG A 41 -3.61 1.38 -10.40
CA ARG A 41 -4.55 2.47 -10.71
C ARG A 41 -5.99 2.15 -10.30
N HIS A 42 -6.35 0.89 -10.15
CA HIS A 42 -7.72 0.49 -9.82
C HIS A 42 -7.98 0.39 -8.32
N TRP A 43 -6.95 0.24 -7.49
CA TRP A 43 -7.19 -0.03 -6.07
C TRP A 43 -6.32 0.74 -5.09
N TRP A 44 -5.19 1.30 -5.53
CA TRP A 44 -4.30 2.01 -4.62
C TRP A 44 -4.90 3.34 -4.19
N GLY A 45 -5.07 3.51 -2.89
CA GLY A 45 -5.67 4.68 -2.27
C GLY A 45 -7.01 4.39 -1.59
N PRO A 46 -7.35 5.15 -0.55
CA PRO A 46 -8.64 4.98 0.12
C PRO A 46 -9.79 5.44 -0.78
N ARG A 47 -11.02 5.13 -0.37
CA ARG A 47 -12.20 5.49 -1.16
C ARG A 47 -12.31 7.00 -1.34
N GLY A 48 -12.63 7.42 -2.56
CA GLY A 48 -12.67 8.83 -2.95
C GLY A 48 -11.34 9.38 -3.42
N TRP A 49 -10.28 8.58 -3.36
CA TRP A 49 -8.96 8.93 -3.88
C TRP A 49 -8.61 8.04 -5.06
N GLU A 50 -8.13 8.65 -6.13
CA GLU A 50 -7.73 7.94 -7.35
C GLU A 50 -6.24 8.11 -7.60
N LEU A 51 -5.64 7.08 -8.18
CA LEU A 51 -4.24 7.13 -8.57
C LEU A 51 -4.13 7.85 -9.92
N THR A 52 -3.83 9.15 -9.88
CA THR A 52 -3.78 10.01 -11.07
C THR A 52 -2.42 9.99 -11.76
N HIS A 53 -1.38 9.53 -11.07
CA HIS A 53 -0.06 9.29 -11.64
C HIS A 53 0.49 7.99 -11.05
N CYS A 54 1.03 7.13 -11.90
CA CYS A 54 1.67 5.89 -11.45
C CYS A 54 2.67 5.40 -12.49
N THR A 55 3.94 5.42 -12.12
CA THR A 55 5.01 4.82 -12.92
C THR A 55 5.74 3.79 -12.09
N VAL A 56 6.02 2.63 -12.67
CA VAL A 56 6.68 1.52 -12.00
C VAL A 56 7.88 1.06 -12.81
N ASP A 57 9.04 0.99 -12.17
CA ASP A 57 10.23 0.35 -12.69
C ASP A 57 10.57 -0.80 -11.73
N LEU A 58 10.03 -1.98 -12.01
CA LEU A 58 10.07 -3.12 -11.10
C LEU A 58 11.41 -3.85 -11.21
N ARG A 59 12.40 -3.33 -10.48
CA ARG A 59 13.73 -3.94 -10.34
C ARG A 59 14.36 -3.44 -9.04
N PRO A 60 15.34 -4.14 -8.47
CA PRO A 60 16.05 -3.62 -7.30
C PRO A 60 16.66 -2.24 -7.61
N GLY A 61 16.39 -1.27 -6.76
CA GLY A 61 16.76 0.13 -6.96
C GLY A 61 15.83 0.90 -7.89
N GLY A 62 14.86 0.24 -8.53
CA GLY A 62 13.85 0.90 -9.35
C GLY A 62 12.85 1.66 -8.52
N ARG A 63 12.07 2.53 -9.15
CA ARG A 63 11.15 3.44 -8.45
C ARG A 63 9.70 3.19 -8.85
N TRP A 64 8.85 3.33 -7.86
CA TRP A 64 7.41 3.42 -8.04
C TRP A 64 6.98 4.81 -7.58
N HIS A 65 6.71 5.69 -8.54
CA HIS A 65 6.31 7.07 -8.28
C HIS A 65 4.83 7.23 -8.56
N TYR A 66 4.09 7.74 -7.57
CA TYR A 66 2.63 7.80 -7.67
C TYR A 66 2.05 9.03 -7.01
N CYS A 67 0.84 9.40 -7.47
CA CYS A 67 0.04 10.45 -6.87
C CYS A 67 -1.37 9.93 -6.66
N MET A 68 -1.87 10.09 -5.44
CA MET A 68 -3.27 9.92 -5.10
C MET A 68 -3.93 11.29 -5.06
N THR A 69 -5.04 11.45 -5.78
CA THR A 69 -5.80 12.70 -5.81
C THR A 69 -7.20 12.42 -5.27
N CYS A 70 -7.66 13.25 -4.33
CA CYS A 70 -9.03 13.16 -3.84
C CYS A 70 -9.99 13.72 -4.92
N THR A 71 -10.83 12.86 -5.45
CA THR A 71 -11.79 13.19 -6.50
C THR A 71 -13.22 13.22 -6.00
N ASP A 72 -13.43 13.01 -4.71
CA ASP A 72 -14.75 12.98 -4.08
C ASP A 72 -15.11 14.34 -3.48
N PRO A 73 -16.07 15.09 -4.08
CA PRO A 73 -16.50 16.39 -3.53
C PRO A 73 -17.09 16.29 -2.13
N ALA A 74 -17.60 15.11 -1.74
CA ALA A 74 -18.17 14.89 -0.41
C ALA A 74 -17.12 14.93 0.71
N GLN A 75 -15.83 14.85 0.38
CA GLN A 75 -14.75 14.93 1.35
C GLN A 75 -14.32 16.38 1.69
N GLY A 76 -15.07 17.36 1.20
CA GLY A 76 -14.89 18.76 1.60
C GLY A 76 -13.51 19.31 1.22
N ASP A 77 -12.77 19.76 2.24
CA ASP A 77 -11.44 20.38 2.03
C ASP A 77 -10.39 19.43 1.43
N PHE A 78 -10.61 18.12 1.52
CA PHE A 78 -9.71 17.15 0.87
C PHE A 78 -9.91 17.08 -0.64
N HIS A 79 -11.07 17.50 -1.16
CA HIS A 79 -11.35 17.44 -2.59
C HIS A 79 -10.29 18.23 -3.39
N GLY A 80 -9.65 17.57 -4.31
CA GLY A 80 -8.57 18.14 -5.12
C GLY A 80 -7.17 18.04 -4.52
N MET A 81 -7.04 17.58 -3.27
CA MET A 81 -5.73 17.40 -2.65
C MET A 81 -4.98 16.25 -3.31
N GLN A 82 -3.66 16.41 -3.43
CA GLN A 82 -2.76 15.43 -3.99
C GLN A 82 -1.79 14.92 -2.91
N SER A 83 -1.57 13.62 -2.91
CA SER A 83 -0.58 12.97 -2.05
C SER A 83 0.39 12.20 -2.94
N TRP A 84 1.63 12.66 -2.99
CA TRP A 84 2.69 12.05 -3.79
C TRP A 84 3.51 11.08 -2.94
N GLY A 85 3.82 9.92 -3.50
CA GLY A 85 4.64 8.91 -2.86
C GLY A 85 5.68 8.36 -3.81
N LEU A 86 6.77 7.85 -3.24
CA LEU A 86 7.86 7.23 -3.97
C LEU A 86 8.31 5.97 -3.25
N GLY A 87 8.09 4.83 -3.88
CA GLY A 87 8.66 3.57 -3.43
C GLY A 87 9.98 3.30 -4.14
N VAL A 88 10.98 2.86 -3.39
CA VAL A 88 12.24 2.40 -3.95
C VAL A 88 12.36 0.90 -3.65
N TYR A 89 12.32 0.09 -4.71
CA TYR A 89 12.37 -1.37 -4.56
C TYR A 89 13.74 -1.85 -4.10
N GLU A 90 13.74 -2.81 -3.20
CA GLU A 90 14.97 -3.43 -2.68
C GLU A 90 15.06 -4.89 -3.06
N HIS A 91 14.07 -5.70 -2.68
CA HIS A 91 14.03 -7.13 -2.94
C HIS A 91 12.75 -7.49 -3.67
N ILE A 92 12.89 -8.21 -4.78
CA ILE A 92 11.75 -8.65 -5.60
C ILE A 92 11.90 -10.15 -5.85
N GLU A 93 11.02 -10.94 -5.25
CA GLU A 93 11.01 -12.39 -5.39
C GLU A 93 9.58 -12.81 -5.80
N ALA A 94 9.32 -12.72 -7.09
CA ALA A 94 7.99 -12.99 -7.64
C ALA A 94 7.68 -14.50 -7.58
N PRO A 95 6.49 -14.90 -7.18
CA PRO A 95 5.38 -14.08 -6.68
C PRO A 95 5.25 -14.11 -5.16
N THR A 96 6.34 -14.29 -4.41
CA THR A 96 6.32 -14.62 -2.97
C THR A 96 6.70 -13.48 -2.05
N ARG A 97 7.53 -12.53 -2.49
CA ARG A 97 8.00 -11.46 -1.62
C ARG A 97 8.35 -10.19 -2.37
N LEU A 98 8.07 -9.06 -1.74
CA LEU A 98 8.39 -7.73 -2.26
C LEU A 98 8.77 -6.82 -1.10
N THR A 99 9.96 -6.20 -1.17
CA THR A 99 10.35 -5.18 -0.19
C THR A 99 10.66 -3.87 -0.88
N TYR A 100 10.25 -2.78 -0.27
CA TYR A 100 10.55 -1.43 -0.74
C TYR A 100 10.50 -0.44 0.42
N THR A 101 11.19 0.68 0.25
CA THR A 101 11.03 1.81 1.16
C THR A 101 10.08 2.81 0.51
N ASP A 102 9.05 3.19 1.25
CA ASP A 102 8.02 4.14 0.79
C ASP A 102 8.25 5.48 1.44
N TYR A 103 8.39 6.50 0.60
CA TYR A 103 8.64 7.87 1.00
C TYR A 103 7.47 8.77 0.60
N PHE A 104 7.21 9.80 1.38
CA PHE A 104 6.46 10.95 0.89
C PHE A 104 7.34 11.69 -0.12
N SER A 105 6.76 12.13 -1.23
CA SER A 105 7.51 12.78 -2.30
C SER A 105 6.75 13.97 -2.88
N ASP A 106 7.33 14.56 -3.91
CA ASP A 106 6.70 15.60 -4.71
C ASP A 106 6.46 15.10 -6.15
N GLU A 107 5.95 15.98 -6.99
CA GLU A 107 5.65 15.69 -8.39
C GLU A 107 6.90 15.30 -9.19
N GLN A 108 8.07 15.78 -8.80
CA GLN A 108 9.33 15.47 -9.47
C GLN A 108 10.00 14.21 -8.94
N GLY A 109 9.42 13.55 -7.93
CA GLY A 109 9.98 12.35 -7.33
C GLY A 109 11.07 12.63 -6.30
N ALA A 110 11.17 13.85 -5.80
CA ALA A 110 12.07 14.17 -4.72
C ALA A 110 11.47 13.70 -3.39
N VAL A 111 12.31 13.08 -2.55
CA VAL A 111 11.90 12.59 -1.22
C VAL A 111 11.70 13.76 -0.26
N ASN A 112 10.57 13.74 0.46
CA ASN A 112 10.32 14.65 1.56
C ASN A 112 10.89 14.05 2.86
N ASP A 113 12.10 14.43 3.24
CA ASP A 113 12.78 13.89 4.42
C ASP A 113 12.25 14.43 5.75
N GLN A 114 11.31 15.37 5.71
CA GLN A 114 10.59 15.85 6.90
C GLN A 114 9.44 14.93 7.30
N MET A 115 9.04 14.01 6.43
CA MET A 115 7.98 13.06 6.69
C MET A 115 8.56 11.66 6.90
N PRO A 116 7.87 10.79 7.69
CA PRO A 116 8.38 9.46 7.96
C PRO A 116 8.49 8.60 6.70
N ALA A 117 9.59 7.87 6.57
CA ALA A 117 9.72 6.80 5.59
C ALA A 117 9.30 5.47 6.21
N THR A 118 8.78 4.57 5.38
CA THR A 118 8.31 3.26 5.81
C THR A 118 9.04 2.16 5.05
N LEU A 119 9.65 1.23 5.77
CA LEU A 119 10.20 0.02 5.15
C LEU A 119 9.08 -1.02 5.06
N ALA A 120 8.64 -1.31 3.85
CA ALA A 120 7.57 -2.28 3.59
C ALA A 120 8.16 -3.64 3.19
N ASP A 121 7.68 -4.69 3.83
CA ASP A 121 8.02 -6.08 3.52
C ASP A 121 6.72 -6.86 3.37
N LEU A 122 6.41 -7.24 2.13
CA LEU A 122 5.20 -8.00 1.81
C LEU A 122 5.55 -9.43 1.42
N THR A 123 4.81 -10.37 1.99
CA THR A 123 4.86 -11.77 1.60
C THR A 123 3.52 -12.22 1.06
N PHE A 124 3.56 -13.12 0.08
CA PHE A 124 2.40 -13.64 -0.65
C PHE A 124 2.43 -15.16 -0.56
N GLU A 125 1.57 -15.73 0.26
CA GLU A 125 1.58 -17.17 0.55
C GLU A 125 0.30 -17.83 0.02
N ALA A 126 0.46 -18.88 -0.77
CA ALA A 126 -0.68 -19.69 -1.20
C ALA A 126 -1.30 -20.41 0.01
N VAL A 127 -2.59 -20.21 0.21
CA VAL A 127 -3.35 -20.82 1.31
C VAL A 127 -4.67 -21.38 0.75
N PRO A 128 -5.37 -22.24 1.50
CA PRO A 128 -6.73 -22.64 1.08
C PRO A 128 -7.62 -21.40 0.92
N GLY A 129 -8.22 -21.25 -0.25
CA GLY A 129 -9.09 -20.12 -0.57
C GLY A 129 -8.39 -18.94 -1.25
N GLY A 130 -7.07 -18.99 -1.47
CA GLY A 130 -6.38 -17.94 -2.21
C GLY A 130 -4.95 -17.65 -1.78
N THR A 131 -4.66 -16.39 -1.53
CA THR A 131 -3.33 -15.90 -1.15
C THR A 131 -3.42 -15.07 0.11
N ARG A 132 -2.63 -15.43 1.12
CA ARG A 132 -2.45 -14.60 2.30
C ARG A 132 -1.36 -13.58 2.04
N VAL A 133 -1.71 -12.31 2.13
CA VAL A 133 -0.76 -11.20 2.07
C VAL A 133 -0.47 -10.76 3.49
N THR A 134 0.81 -10.74 3.86
CA THR A 134 1.28 -10.18 5.12
C THR A 134 2.17 -8.99 4.81
N SER A 135 1.81 -7.83 5.32
CA SER A 135 2.58 -6.59 5.16
C SER A 135 3.17 -6.18 6.49
N ARG A 136 4.49 -6.11 6.55
CA ARG A 136 5.22 -5.61 7.72
C ARG A 136 5.81 -4.25 7.36
N SER A 137 5.27 -3.21 7.98
CA SER A 137 5.71 -1.83 7.75
C SER A 137 6.49 -1.35 8.97
N THR A 138 7.80 -1.16 8.80
CA THR A 138 8.69 -0.75 9.88
C THR A 138 8.98 0.74 9.78
N TYR A 139 8.78 1.43 10.90
CA TYR A 139 9.09 2.87 11.05
C TYR A 139 10.38 3.02 11.84
N VAL A 140 11.12 4.10 11.60
CA VAL A 140 12.40 4.35 12.27
C VAL A 140 12.18 4.57 13.78
N ARG A 141 11.09 5.28 14.13
CA ARG A 141 10.75 5.60 15.52
C ARG A 141 9.30 5.26 15.81
N PRO A 142 8.97 4.91 17.07
CA PRO A 142 7.57 4.70 17.47
C PRO A 142 6.68 5.92 17.20
N GLU A 143 7.22 7.12 17.36
CA GLU A 143 6.51 8.38 17.13
C GLU A 143 6.11 8.54 15.65
N ASP A 144 6.91 8.01 14.73
CA ASP A 144 6.61 8.04 13.30
C ASP A 144 5.38 7.17 12.99
N LEU A 145 5.31 5.97 13.55
CA LEU A 145 4.12 5.11 13.41
C LEU A 145 2.90 5.79 14.05
N GLN A 146 3.05 6.33 15.24
CA GLN A 146 1.94 7.00 15.91
C GLN A 146 1.42 8.19 15.10
N ALA A 147 2.30 8.96 14.47
CA ALA A 147 1.92 10.10 13.64
C ALA A 147 1.03 9.68 12.48
N VAL A 148 1.40 8.61 11.75
CA VAL A 148 0.58 8.13 10.62
C VAL A 148 -0.71 7.46 11.09
N MET A 149 -0.70 6.80 12.24
CA MET A 149 -1.93 6.25 12.84
C MET A 149 -2.91 7.38 13.21
N ASP A 150 -2.40 8.48 13.78
CA ASP A 150 -3.20 9.64 14.14
C ASP A 150 -3.79 10.35 12.90
N MET A 151 -3.17 10.19 11.73
CA MET A 151 -3.67 10.69 10.45
C MET A 151 -4.81 9.82 9.85
N GLY A 152 -5.20 8.72 10.53
CA GLY A 152 -6.23 7.82 10.05
C GLY A 152 -5.74 6.76 9.07
N MET A 153 -4.46 6.43 9.11
CA MET A 153 -3.84 5.49 8.16
C MET A 153 -4.50 4.12 8.19
N LEU A 154 -4.87 3.60 9.36
CA LEU A 154 -5.46 2.25 9.45
C LEU A 154 -6.80 2.16 8.74
N GLN A 155 -7.65 3.18 8.86
CA GLN A 155 -8.92 3.24 8.10
C GLN A 155 -8.64 3.34 6.60
N GLY A 156 -7.69 4.18 6.22
CA GLY A 156 -7.33 4.37 4.81
C GLY A 156 -6.79 3.10 4.16
N ILE A 157 -5.92 2.36 4.85
CA ILE A 157 -5.36 1.11 4.31
C ILE A 157 -6.42 0.01 4.27
N THR A 158 -7.34 -0.02 5.23
CA THR A 158 -8.46 -0.97 5.22
C THR A 158 -9.32 -0.76 3.98
N GLU A 159 -9.68 0.49 3.67
CA GLU A 159 -10.44 0.83 2.46
C GLU A 159 -9.65 0.47 1.19
N THR A 160 -8.35 0.73 1.20
CA THR A 160 -7.46 0.41 0.06
C THR A 160 -7.45 -1.08 -0.22
N TRP A 161 -7.31 -1.92 0.82
CA TRP A 161 -7.30 -3.36 0.64
C TRP A 161 -8.68 -3.93 0.34
N ASP A 162 -9.76 -3.28 0.77
CA ASP A 162 -11.12 -3.62 0.32
C ASP A 162 -11.25 -3.40 -1.19
N ARG A 163 -10.71 -2.30 -1.70
CA ARG A 163 -10.68 -2.03 -3.15
C ARG A 163 -9.85 -3.07 -3.91
N LEU A 164 -8.72 -3.51 -3.32
CA LEU A 164 -7.93 -4.60 -3.90
C LEU A 164 -8.75 -5.88 -4.01
N ALA A 165 -9.48 -6.25 -2.95
CA ALA A 165 -10.34 -7.43 -2.97
C ALA A 165 -11.41 -7.33 -4.06
N GLU A 166 -12.02 -6.16 -4.24
CA GLU A 166 -12.99 -5.89 -5.30
C GLU A 166 -12.34 -6.03 -6.69
N HIS A 167 -11.12 -5.50 -6.86
CA HIS A 167 -10.38 -5.57 -8.12
C HIS A 167 -10.02 -7.01 -8.51
N LEU A 168 -9.71 -7.85 -7.52
CA LEU A 168 -9.34 -9.25 -7.75
C LEU A 168 -10.54 -10.19 -7.90
N ALA A 169 -11.72 -9.72 -7.59
CA ALA A 169 -12.95 -10.53 -7.67
C ALA A 169 -13.34 -10.84 -9.12
#